data_8f9f2740baeffc1431d05ac056cc27a7
#
_entry.id   8f9f2740baeffc1431d05ac056cc27a7
#
_cell.length_a   1.000
_cell.length_b   1.000
_cell.length_c   1.000
_cell.angle_alpha   90.00
_cell.angle_beta   90.00
_cell.angle_gamma   90.00
#
_symmetry.space_group_name_H-M   'P 1'
#
loop_
_entity.id
_entity.type
_entity.pdbx_description
1 polymer ?
#
loop_
_entity_poly.entity_id
_entity_poly.type
_entity_poly.pdbx_seq_one_letter_code
_entity_poly.pdbx_strand_id
1 'polypeptide(L)'
;RTLVEHSRETGALDDDSANQISDVIELENSTVGAMARAHGSEVVPLPSDATVDDLQDLVVRKNIMRVLVFPKDSRVPRVVHVRDTLLAEPETPVLEFSRPALSVSSSTTVQKTLDHMRARNEQLVMVGKADKDNAVWILTWDDIMGQLWPQITEQLDKVTPPPAV
;
A
#
# COMPACT_ATOMS: atom_id res chain seq x y z
N ARG A 1 -13.53 10.82 -19.92
CA ARG A 1 -14.33 11.78 -19.15
C ARG A 1 -15.47 12.38 -19.99
N THR A 2 -15.19 12.80 -21.22
CA THR A 2 -16.17 13.33 -22.16
C THR A 2 -17.32 12.37 -22.47
N LEU A 3 -17.09 11.05 -22.56
CA LEU A 3 -18.13 10.06 -22.79
C LEU A 3 -19.07 9.92 -21.60
N VAL A 4 -18.56 9.99 -20.37
CA VAL A 4 -19.37 9.93 -19.14
C VAL A 4 -20.22 11.18 -19.01
N GLU A 5 -19.66 12.36 -19.26
CA GLU A 5 -20.37 13.64 -19.24
C GLU A 5 -21.47 13.68 -20.32
N HIS A 6 -21.19 13.19 -21.52
CA HIS A 6 -22.18 13.12 -22.59
C HIS A 6 -23.33 12.16 -22.25
N SER A 7 -23.02 10.99 -21.70
CA SER A 7 -24.04 10.02 -21.24
C SER A 7 -24.92 10.60 -20.13
N ARG A 8 -24.34 11.42 -19.25
CA ARG A 8 -25.06 12.13 -18.19
C ARG A 8 -26.03 13.17 -18.76
N GLU A 9 -25.60 13.97 -19.73
CA GLU A 9 -26.41 14.97 -20.42
C GLU A 9 -27.59 14.34 -21.17
N THR A 10 -27.39 13.14 -21.74
CA THR A 10 -28.43 12.39 -22.46
C THR A 10 -29.36 11.58 -21.55
N GLY A 11 -29.11 11.57 -20.22
CA GLY A 11 -29.88 10.79 -19.26
C GLY A 11 -29.69 9.29 -19.32
N ALA A 12 -28.61 8.82 -20.01
CA ALA A 12 -28.25 7.40 -20.10
C ALA A 12 -27.63 6.84 -18.80
N LEU A 13 -27.09 7.73 -17.93
CA LEU A 13 -26.55 7.40 -16.61
C LEU A 13 -27.21 8.30 -15.58
N ASP A 14 -27.51 7.77 -14.39
CA ASP A 14 -27.87 8.59 -13.23
C ASP A 14 -26.63 9.32 -12.67
N ASP A 15 -26.85 10.33 -11.83
CA ASP A 15 -25.77 11.15 -11.29
C ASP A 15 -24.77 10.33 -10.46
N ASP A 16 -25.24 9.35 -9.70
CA ASP A 16 -24.40 8.52 -8.86
C ASP A 16 -23.51 7.59 -9.68
N SER A 17 -24.08 6.94 -10.71
CA SER A 17 -23.34 6.07 -11.63
C SER A 17 -22.30 6.85 -12.43
N ALA A 18 -22.64 8.06 -12.90
CA ALA A 18 -21.71 8.92 -13.63
C ALA A 18 -20.54 9.38 -12.74
N ASN A 19 -20.79 9.70 -11.48
CA ASN A 19 -19.76 10.07 -10.51
C ASN A 19 -18.83 8.90 -10.21
N GLN A 20 -19.37 7.70 -9.96
CA GLN A 20 -18.58 6.49 -9.70
C GLN A 20 -17.67 6.15 -10.89
N ILE A 21 -18.16 6.22 -12.12
CA ILE A 21 -17.35 5.97 -13.32
C ILE A 21 -16.28 7.07 -13.48
N SER A 22 -16.60 8.32 -13.21
CA SER A 22 -15.63 9.43 -13.26
C SER A 22 -14.52 9.25 -12.23
N ASP A 23 -14.84 8.84 -11.01
CA ASP A 23 -13.88 8.58 -9.94
C ASP A 23 -12.92 7.43 -10.31
N VAL A 24 -13.43 6.36 -10.91
CA VAL A 24 -12.60 5.24 -11.41
C VAL A 24 -11.67 5.70 -12.52
N ILE A 25 -12.15 6.48 -13.48
CA ILE A 25 -11.32 7.02 -14.58
C ILE A 25 -10.24 7.99 -14.05
N GLU A 26 -10.55 8.82 -13.07
CA GLU A 26 -9.58 9.70 -12.42
C GLU A 26 -8.48 8.91 -11.72
N LEU A 27 -8.82 7.83 -11.07
CA LEU A 27 -7.87 6.93 -10.41
C LEU A 27 -6.97 6.16 -11.39
N GLU A 28 -7.50 5.72 -12.51
CA GLU A 28 -6.70 5.10 -13.58
C GLU A 28 -5.59 6.02 -14.09
N ASN A 29 -5.84 7.33 -14.12
CA ASN A 29 -4.89 8.34 -14.58
C ASN A 29 -4.06 8.97 -13.46
N SER A 30 -4.38 8.72 -12.20
CA SER A 30 -3.64 9.25 -11.05
C SER A 30 -2.30 8.56 -10.91
N THR A 31 -1.28 9.33 -10.51
CA THR A 31 0.03 8.76 -10.19
C THR A 31 0.05 8.20 -8.77
N VAL A 32 0.76 7.11 -8.60
CA VAL A 32 0.95 6.50 -7.29
C VAL A 32 1.72 7.42 -6.34
N GLY A 33 2.58 8.30 -6.87
CA GLY A 33 3.29 9.30 -6.07
C GLY A 33 2.36 10.35 -5.44
N ALA A 34 1.35 10.80 -6.17
CA ALA A 34 0.34 11.71 -5.63
C ALA A 34 -0.49 11.01 -4.55
N MET A 35 -0.91 9.78 -4.80
CA MET A 35 -1.67 8.97 -3.85
C MET A 35 -0.87 8.67 -2.58
N ALA A 36 0.42 8.33 -2.70
CA ALA A 36 1.28 8.06 -1.55
C ALA A 36 1.39 9.28 -0.62
N ARG A 37 1.56 10.47 -1.18
CA ARG A 37 1.62 11.70 -0.38
C ARG A 37 0.29 12.03 0.31
N ALA A 38 -0.82 11.70 -0.30
CA ALA A 38 -2.16 11.99 0.24
C ALA A 38 -2.63 10.94 1.26
N HIS A 39 -2.33 9.66 1.04
CA HIS A 39 -2.94 8.54 1.74
C HIS A 39 -1.94 7.46 2.18
N GLY A 40 -0.69 7.56 1.79
CA GLY A 40 0.38 6.64 2.19
C GLY A 40 1.01 7.01 3.51
N SER A 41 2.11 6.36 3.82
CA SER A 41 2.93 6.64 4.99
C SER A 41 4.39 6.84 4.59
N GLU A 42 5.03 7.79 5.23
CA GLU A 42 6.47 7.96 5.18
C GLU A 42 7.10 7.14 6.31
N VAL A 43 8.01 6.26 5.97
CA VAL A 43 8.63 5.35 6.94
C VAL A 43 10.15 5.35 6.78
N VAL A 44 10.84 5.16 7.91
CA VAL A 44 12.28 4.90 7.91
C VAL A 44 12.47 3.40 8.08
N PRO A 45 13.05 2.70 7.08
CA PRO A 45 13.34 1.28 7.20
C PRO A 45 14.30 0.96 8.34
N LEU A 46 14.20 -0.26 8.88
CA LEU A 46 15.17 -0.76 9.84
C LEU A 46 16.57 -0.84 9.20
N PRO A 47 17.64 -0.66 10.00
CA PRO A 47 19.00 -0.82 9.52
C PRO A 47 19.32 -2.29 9.23
N SER A 48 20.40 -2.53 8.47
CA SER A 48 20.82 -3.86 8.03
C SER A 48 21.20 -4.83 9.14
N ASP A 49 21.55 -4.32 10.30
CA ASP A 49 21.97 -5.07 11.49
C ASP A 49 20.83 -5.29 12.49
N ALA A 50 19.61 -4.87 12.15
CA ALA A 50 18.44 -5.09 12.97
C ALA A 50 18.17 -6.59 13.20
N THR A 51 17.76 -6.92 14.40
CA THR A 51 17.41 -8.27 14.83
C THR A 51 15.91 -8.53 14.80
N VAL A 52 15.52 -9.79 14.98
CA VAL A 52 14.11 -10.17 15.14
C VAL A 52 13.48 -9.46 16.33
N ASP A 53 14.20 -9.28 17.41
CA ASP A 53 13.72 -8.54 18.59
C ASP A 53 13.40 -7.08 18.26
N ASP A 54 14.28 -6.38 17.55
CA ASP A 54 14.06 -5.02 17.06
C ASP A 54 12.80 -4.91 16.19
N LEU A 55 12.60 -5.90 15.31
CA LEU A 55 11.42 -5.98 14.45
C LEU A 55 10.15 -6.17 15.27
N GLN A 56 10.14 -7.11 16.18
CA GLN A 56 8.98 -7.44 17.00
C GLN A 56 8.58 -6.26 17.90
N ASP A 57 9.54 -5.59 18.50
CA ASP A 57 9.32 -4.36 19.26
C ASP A 57 8.69 -3.25 18.42
N LEU A 58 9.18 -3.05 17.20
CA LEU A 58 8.64 -2.05 16.28
C LEU A 58 7.21 -2.39 15.88
N VAL A 59 6.95 -3.64 15.57
CA VAL A 59 5.63 -4.16 15.18
C VAL A 59 4.58 -3.92 16.28
N VAL A 60 4.93 -4.21 17.51
CA VAL A 60 4.04 -3.98 18.67
C VAL A 60 3.77 -2.50 18.87
N ARG A 61 4.83 -1.67 18.86
CA ARG A 61 4.69 -0.21 19.07
C ARG A 61 3.90 0.49 17.99
N LYS A 62 4.03 0.08 16.74
CA LYS A 62 3.40 0.71 15.57
C LYS A 62 2.13 0.02 15.09
N ASN A 63 1.78 -1.13 15.64
CA ASN A 63 0.65 -1.95 15.19
C ASN A 63 0.68 -2.24 13.68
N ILE A 64 1.83 -2.66 13.19
CA ILE A 64 2.08 -2.97 11.78
C ILE A 64 2.50 -4.43 11.63
N MET A 65 2.34 -5.01 10.46
CA MET A 65 2.68 -6.42 10.20
C MET A 65 3.87 -6.58 9.24
N ARG A 66 4.17 -5.55 8.48
CA ARG A 66 5.25 -5.55 7.49
C ARG A 66 6.18 -4.39 7.74
N VAL A 67 7.46 -4.66 7.69
CA VAL A 67 8.51 -3.68 7.96
C VAL A 67 9.52 -3.72 6.83
N LEU A 68 9.97 -2.55 6.42
CA LEU A 68 11.07 -2.42 5.47
C LEU A 68 12.41 -2.46 6.20
N VAL A 69 13.40 -3.04 5.57
CA VAL A 69 14.79 -3.11 6.06
C VAL A 69 15.75 -2.83 4.91
N PHE A 70 16.79 -2.02 5.13
CA PHE A 70 17.85 -1.81 4.15
C PHE A 70 18.92 -2.89 4.27
N PRO A 71 19.28 -3.58 3.19
CA PRO A 71 20.50 -4.38 3.15
C PRO A 71 21.74 -3.48 3.25
N LYS A 72 22.83 -4.02 3.80
CA LYS A 72 24.08 -3.28 4.01
C LYS A 72 24.64 -2.64 2.73
N ASP A 73 24.55 -3.35 1.62
CA ASP A 73 25.16 -2.96 0.35
C ASP A 73 24.13 -2.57 -0.73
N SER A 74 22.92 -2.24 -0.31
CA SER A 74 21.85 -1.88 -1.24
C SER A 74 21.03 -0.73 -0.69
N ARG A 75 20.64 0.18 -1.58
CA ARG A 75 19.66 1.23 -1.30
C ARG A 75 18.23 0.83 -1.66
N VAL A 76 18.05 -0.43 -2.07
CA VAL A 76 16.73 -0.98 -2.33
C VAL A 76 16.28 -1.73 -1.08
N PRO A 77 15.22 -1.26 -0.41
CA PRO A 77 14.74 -1.93 0.79
C PRO A 77 14.15 -3.30 0.47
N ARG A 78 14.19 -4.13 1.47
CA ARG A 78 13.52 -5.43 1.50
C ARG A 78 12.36 -5.37 2.47
N VAL A 79 11.41 -6.25 2.35
CA VAL A 79 10.26 -6.33 3.24
C VAL A 79 10.31 -7.61 4.06
N VAL A 80 9.98 -7.48 5.33
CA VAL A 80 9.81 -8.61 6.27
C VAL A 80 8.38 -8.58 6.78
N HIS A 81 7.72 -9.73 6.79
CA HIS A 81 6.46 -9.90 7.48
C HIS A 81 6.75 -10.49 8.88
N VAL A 82 6.21 -9.88 9.93
CA VAL A 82 6.45 -10.33 11.31
C VAL A 82 6.12 -11.80 11.52
N ARG A 83 5.09 -12.30 10.85
CA ARG A 83 4.69 -13.72 10.88
C ARG A 83 5.85 -14.68 10.60
N ASP A 84 6.75 -14.30 9.70
CA ASP A 84 7.86 -15.16 9.26
C ASP A 84 8.97 -15.26 10.33
N THR A 85 8.94 -14.40 11.35
CA THR A 85 9.91 -14.35 12.45
C THR A 85 9.41 -14.92 13.77
N LEU A 86 8.17 -15.42 13.85
CA LEU A 86 7.54 -15.81 15.12
C LEU A 86 8.24 -16.94 15.85
N LEU A 87 8.93 -17.82 15.13
CA LEU A 87 9.66 -18.96 15.70
C LEU A 87 11.18 -18.75 15.67
N ALA A 88 11.63 -17.55 15.30
CA ALA A 88 13.05 -17.23 15.22
C ALA A 88 13.60 -16.81 16.58
N GLU A 89 14.88 -17.04 16.80
CA GLU A 89 15.59 -16.52 17.97
C GLU A 89 15.69 -15.00 17.92
N PRO A 90 15.56 -14.29 19.04
CA PRO A 90 15.52 -12.82 19.09
C PRO A 90 16.73 -12.13 18.42
N GLU A 91 17.91 -12.70 18.53
CA GLU A 91 19.15 -12.15 18.01
C GLU A 91 19.39 -12.46 16.52
N THR A 92 18.49 -13.20 15.89
CA THR A 92 18.63 -13.53 14.45
C THR A 92 18.51 -12.27 13.60
N PRO A 93 19.39 -12.06 12.62
CA PRO A 93 19.30 -10.94 11.72
C PRO A 93 17.98 -10.94 10.94
N VAL A 94 17.25 -9.85 10.98
CA VAL A 94 15.93 -9.75 10.36
C VAL A 94 15.97 -9.91 8.83
N LEU A 95 17.11 -9.60 8.22
CA LEU A 95 17.33 -9.78 6.77
C LEU A 95 17.15 -11.22 6.28
N GLU A 96 17.37 -12.22 7.15
CA GLU A 96 17.20 -13.64 6.79
C GLU A 96 15.75 -13.98 6.41
N PHE A 97 14.78 -13.24 6.94
CA PHE A 97 13.35 -13.40 6.67
C PHE A 97 12.81 -12.42 5.62
N SER A 98 13.70 -11.65 5.00
CA SER A 98 13.32 -10.60 4.09
C SER A 98 13.19 -11.10 2.64
N ARG A 99 12.31 -10.44 1.90
CA ARG A 99 12.20 -10.59 0.45
C ARG A 99 12.29 -9.22 -0.24
N PRO A 100 12.61 -9.16 -1.55
CA PRO A 100 12.62 -7.88 -2.25
C PRO A 100 11.28 -7.16 -2.12
N ALA A 101 11.32 -5.89 -1.72
CA ALA A 101 10.12 -5.06 -1.70
C ALA A 101 9.68 -4.70 -3.13
N LEU A 102 8.38 -4.66 -3.37
CA LEU A 102 7.86 -4.10 -4.61
C LEU A 102 8.12 -2.60 -4.60
N SER A 103 8.77 -2.10 -5.64
CA SER A 103 9.10 -0.68 -5.79
C SER A 103 8.61 -0.19 -7.13
N VAL A 104 8.00 0.99 -7.15
CA VAL A 104 7.52 1.66 -8.36
C VAL A 104 7.94 3.12 -8.38
N SER A 105 8.07 3.67 -9.59
CA SER A 105 8.29 5.10 -9.76
C SER A 105 7.08 5.90 -9.28
N SER A 106 7.31 7.08 -8.71
CA SER A 106 6.24 8.00 -8.32
C SER A 106 5.32 8.43 -9.49
N SER A 107 5.81 8.34 -10.72
CA SER A 107 5.05 8.62 -11.94
C SER A 107 4.22 7.44 -12.46
N THR A 108 4.35 6.26 -11.85
CA THR A 108 3.54 5.09 -12.22
C THR A 108 2.07 5.35 -11.90
N THR A 109 1.17 4.91 -12.75
CA THR A 109 -0.27 5.03 -12.49
C THR A 109 -0.71 4.09 -11.37
N VAL A 110 -1.76 4.46 -10.66
CA VAL A 110 -2.36 3.62 -9.61
C VAL A 110 -2.79 2.27 -10.17
N GLN A 111 -3.43 2.27 -11.36
CA GLN A 111 -3.87 1.04 -12.01
C GLN A 111 -2.69 0.08 -12.25
N LYS A 112 -1.60 0.56 -12.83
CA LYS A 112 -0.41 -0.26 -13.09
C LYS A 112 0.24 -0.76 -11.81
N THR A 113 0.20 0.05 -10.75
CA THR A 113 0.70 -0.36 -9.43
C THR A 113 -0.14 -1.49 -8.85
N LEU A 114 -1.47 -1.41 -8.94
CA LEU A 114 -2.38 -2.48 -8.51
C LEU A 114 -2.15 -3.78 -9.29
N ASP A 115 -1.93 -3.69 -10.59
CA ASP A 115 -1.62 -4.86 -11.42
C ASP A 115 -0.31 -5.53 -10.96
N HIS A 116 0.72 -4.74 -10.64
CA HIS A 116 1.98 -5.25 -10.10
C HIS A 116 1.81 -5.89 -8.71
N MET A 117 1.06 -5.26 -7.83
CA MET A 117 0.77 -5.79 -6.49
C MET A 117 0.02 -7.13 -6.58
N ARG A 118 -0.97 -7.22 -7.45
CA ARG A 118 -1.74 -8.45 -7.69
C ARG A 118 -0.87 -9.56 -8.29
N ALA A 119 -0.08 -9.25 -9.31
CA ALA A 119 0.78 -10.23 -9.98
C ALA A 119 1.84 -10.82 -9.04
N ARG A 120 2.31 -10.06 -8.06
CA ARG A 120 3.31 -10.48 -7.07
C ARG A 120 2.73 -10.90 -5.73
N ASN A 121 1.41 -10.82 -5.57
CA ASN A 121 0.73 -11.04 -4.27
C ASN A 121 1.33 -10.18 -3.16
N GLU A 122 1.61 -8.91 -3.46
CA GLU A 122 2.17 -7.96 -2.51
C GLU A 122 1.08 -7.04 -1.93
N GLN A 123 1.16 -6.81 -0.62
CA GLN A 123 0.24 -5.93 0.10
C GLN A 123 0.81 -4.54 0.36
N LEU A 124 2.10 -4.35 0.05
CA LEU A 124 2.82 -3.11 0.28
C LEU A 124 3.70 -2.79 -0.92
N VAL A 125 3.72 -1.54 -1.32
CA VAL A 125 4.59 -1.01 -2.38
C VAL A 125 5.37 0.20 -1.87
N MET A 126 6.66 0.24 -2.19
CA MET A 126 7.48 1.42 -2.01
C MET A 126 7.34 2.34 -3.23
N VAL A 127 7.12 3.62 -2.99
CA VAL A 127 6.86 4.60 -4.04
C VAL A 127 8.04 5.58 -4.15
N GLY A 128 8.66 5.60 -5.30
CA GLY A 128 9.81 6.46 -5.57
C GLY A 128 11.11 5.92 -4.97
N LYS A 129 11.98 6.84 -4.57
CA LYS A 129 13.29 6.54 -3.98
C LYS A 129 13.32 7.00 -2.52
N ALA A 130 14.19 6.40 -1.73
CA ALA A 130 14.50 6.91 -0.40
C ALA A 130 15.05 8.34 -0.49
N ASP A 131 14.67 9.18 0.44
CA ASP A 131 15.22 10.52 0.60
C ASP A 131 16.61 10.52 1.29
N LYS A 132 17.10 11.71 1.65
CA LYS A 132 18.41 11.89 2.28
C LYS A 132 18.50 11.25 3.67
N ASP A 133 17.37 11.14 4.36
CA ASP A 133 17.26 10.57 5.71
C ASP A 133 16.84 9.08 5.66
N ASN A 134 16.95 8.46 4.49
CA ASN A 134 16.52 7.08 4.22
C ASN A 134 15.00 6.84 4.42
N ALA A 135 14.21 7.90 4.54
CA ALA A 135 12.76 7.75 4.55
C ALA A 135 12.24 7.37 3.17
N VAL A 136 11.24 6.53 3.16
CA VAL A 136 10.57 6.07 1.93
C VAL A 136 9.06 6.22 2.06
N TRP A 137 8.41 6.54 0.96
CA TRP A 137 6.95 6.51 0.89
C TRP A 137 6.46 5.12 0.58
N ILE A 138 5.48 4.66 1.34
CA ILE A 138 4.81 3.38 1.12
C ILE A 138 3.30 3.56 0.96
N LEU A 139 2.72 2.69 0.17
CA LEU A 139 1.28 2.47 0.07
C LEU A 139 0.98 1.00 0.34
N THR A 140 -0.07 0.74 1.10
CA THR A 140 -0.62 -0.60 1.24
C THR A 140 -1.77 -0.81 0.26
N TRP A 141 -2.12 -2.07 0.01
CA TRP A 141 -3.32 -2.42 -0.75
C TRP A 141 -4.57 -1.76 -0.16
N ASP A 142 -4.69 -1.76 1.17
CA ASP A 142 -5.82 -1.17 1.88
C ASP A 142 -5.87 0.36 1.74
N ASP A 143 -4.72 1.04 1.73
CA ASP A 143 -4.65 2.49 1.47
C ASP A 143 -5.24 2.83 0.10
N ILE A 144 -4.90 2.04 -0.92
CA ILE A 144 -5.40 2.24 -2.28
C ILE A 144 -6.88 1.89 -2.38
N MET A 145 -7.29 0.73 -1.85
CA MET A 145 -8.68 0.28 -1.89
C MET A 145 -9.61 1.20 -1.11
N GLY A 146 -9.15 1.77 0.00
CA GLY A 146 -9.90 2.75 0.77
C GLY A 146 -10.24 4.02 -0.01
N GLN A 147 -9.44 4.37 -1.03
CA GLN A 147 -9.71 5.51 -1.92
C GLN A 147 -10.58 5.14 -3.12
N LEU A 148 -10.50 3.89 -3.57
CA LEU A 148 -11.30 3.40 -4.71
C LEU A 148 -12.76 3.16 -4.35
N TRP A 149 -13.05 2.68 -3.15
CA TRP A 149 -14.36 2.15 -2.77
C TRP A 149 -14.87 2.65 -1.41
N PRO A 150 -14.79 3.95 -1.06
CA PRO A 150 -15.23 4.43 0.25
C PRO A 150 -16.71 4.15 0.50
N GLN A 151 -17.56 4.22 -0.54
CA GLN A 151 -19.01 4.00 -0.42
C GLN A 151 -19.41 2.52 -0.35
N ILE A 152 -18.67 1.63 -1.00
CA ILE A 152 -18.95 0.18 -0.96
C ILE A 152 -18.59 -0.39 0.41
N THR A 153 -17.50 0.04 1.01
CA THR A 153 -17.11 -0.38 2.36
C THR A 153 -18.16 0.05 3.40
N GLU A 154 -18.66 1.27 3.33
CA GLU A 154 -19.76 1.75 4.18
C GLU A 154 -21.06 0.96 3.99
N GLN A 155 -21.39 0.55 2.78
CA GLN A 155 -22.60 -0.24 2.50
C GLN A 155 -22.45 -1.68 2.99
N LEU A 156 -21.28 -2.29 2.87
CA LEU A 156 -20.99 -3.63 3.40
C LEU A 156 -21.06 -3.67 4.93
N ASP A 157 -20.53 -2.67 5.61
CA ASP A 157 -20.59 -2.55 7.07
C ASP A 157 -22.04 -2.36 7.58
N LYS A 158 -22.90 -1.76 6.77
CA LYS A 158 -24.33 -1.60 7.10
C LYS A 158 -25.17 -2.85 6.83
N VAL A 159 -24.76 -3.70 5.87
CA VAL A 159 -25.54 -4.87 5.43
C VAL A 159 -25.10 -6.16 6.16
N THR A 160 -23.88 -6.23 6.60
CA THR A 160 -23.35 -7.41 7.30
C THR A 160 -22.90 -7.00 8.70
N PRO A 161 -23.75 -7.12 9.72
CA PRO A 161 -23.28 -6.96 11.08
C PRO A 161 -22.18 -7.99 11.34
N PRO A 162 -21.11 -7.61 12.06
CA PRO A 162 -20.06 -8.54 12.40
C PRO A 162 -20.68 -9.77 13.09
N PRO A 163 -20.21 -10.98 12.78
CA PRO A 163 -20.73 -12.17 13.43
C PRO A 163 -20.57 -12.01 14.94
N ALA A 164 -21.63 -12.28 15.67
CA ALA A 164 -21.60 -12.30 17.13
C ALA A 164 -20.54 -13.32 17.56
N VAL A 165 -19.51 -12.85 18.27
CA VAL A 165 -18.46 -13.70 18.82
C VAL A 165 -18.99 -14.44 20.04
#